data_88e222df25af0f6bd4ea63cf01a05cd8
#
_entry.id   88e222df25af0f6bd4ea63cf01a05cd8
#
_cell.length_a   1.000
_cell.length_b   1.000
_cell.length_c   1.000
_cell.angle_alpha   90.00
_cell.angle_beta   90.00
_cell.angle_gamma   90.00
#
_symmetry.space_group_name_H-M   'P 1'
#
loop_
_entity.id
_entity.type
_entity.pdbx_description
1 polymer ?
#
loop_
_entity_poly.entity_id
_entity_poly.type
_entity_poly.pdbx_seq_one_letter_code
_entity_poly.pdbx_strand_id
1 'polypeptide(L)'
;MGNCLSCCEADSHQGSTLTPGTQPLQQVQRSRGLVQYPATEFKELKRPVSTENQNQGRVLAPTTEKKMFPQYTKIPPLKKQGNGETKRLSFVSKDISEAKILQLYEQYKDPVEELILAEGIEHFCQDLEVKPEEFIVLLIAWNFKAETMCKFTKDEFVNGCKNLKVDSIKSIRSKFPELEAEMQNKQSFKHLYKWTYKFCLDNDSGQRTLPVDVAISLWKLVFTGSEPTLLEDWLEFLEKHPTIKGIPKDTWDMFLNFVEQVGDDLSTYDDTEAWPSLLDDFVEHENDKKNQNVKTD
;
A
#
# COMPACT_ATOMS: atom_id res chain seq x y z
N MET A 1 16.00 -8.21 -16.91
CA MET A 1 14.65 -8.12 -16.33
C MET A 1 14.59 -6.79 -15.62
N GLY A 2 13.90 -5.84 -16.25
CA GLY A 2 13.89 -4.45 -15.82
C GLY A 2 13.17 -4.24 -14.50
N ASN A 3 13.59 -3.24 -13.75
CA ASN A 3 13.05 -2.78 -12.49
C ASN A 3 11.53 -2.64 -12.56
N CYS A 4 10.82 -3.22 -11.61
CA CYS A 4 9.35 -3.21 -11.54
C CYS A 4 8.75 -1.80 -11.35
N LEU A 5 9.56 -0.81 -10.97
CA LEU A 5 9.21 0.62 -11.01
C LEU A 5 9.43 1.24 -12.39
N SER A 6 10.11 0.52 -13.30
CA SER A 6 10.36 0.91 -14.70
C SER A 6 9.45 0.17 -15.69
N CYS A 7 8.37 -0.50 -15.25
CA CYS A 7 7.41 -1.14 -16.14
C CYS A 7 6.61 -0.15 -17.01
N CYS A 8 6.87 1.16 -16.87
CA CYS A 8 6.29 2.19 -17.72
C CYS A 8 7.17 2.58 -18.91
N GLU A 9 8.33 1.94 -19.11
CA GLU A 9 9.08 2.11 -20.36
C GLU A 9 8.48 1.22 -21.44
N ALA A 10 7.68 1.83 -22.31
CA ALA A 10 7.13 1.21 -23.50
C ALA A 10 8.27 0.77 -24.44
N ASP A 11 8.30 -0.52 -24.79
CA ASP A 11 9.11 -1.06 -25.87
C ASP A 11 8.66 -0.45 -27.21
N SER A 12 9.24 0.70 -27.58
CA SER A 12 9.19 1.27 -28.91
C SER A 12 10.44 0.87 -29.70
N HIS A 13 10.46 -0.30 -30.30
CA HIS A 13 11.38 -0.63 -31.40
C HIS A 13 10.66 -1.39 -32.49
N GLN A 14 10.22 -0.63 -33.52
CA GLN A 14 10.73 -0.58 -34.90
C GLN A 14 11.01 -1.94 -35.56
N GLY A 15 10.17 -2.17 -36.56
CA GLY A 15 10.31 -3.21 -37.52
C GLY A 15 11.57 -3.08 -38.37
N SER A 16 12.12 -4.21 -38.74
CA SER A 16 12.98 -4.35 -39.93
C SER A 16 12.85 -5.74 -40.52
N THR A 17 12.20 -5.77 -41.69
CA THR A 17 12.48 -6.56 -42.89
C THR A 17 12.82 -8.04 -42.80
N LEU A 18 11.92 -8.75 -43.46
CA LEU A 18 11.94 -10.09 -44.06
C LEU A 18 13.24 -10.51 -44.76
N THR A 19 13.66 -11.77 -44.61
CA THR A 19 13.82 -12.69 -45.77
C THR A 19 13.80 -14.16 -45.30
N PRO A 20 13.41 -15.13 -46.17
CA PRO A 20 12.96 -16.46 -45.78
C PRO A 20 14.00 -17.55 -46.03
N GLY A 21 13.96 -18.60 -45.21
CA GLY A 21 14.81 -19.78 -45.49
C GLY A 21 14.51 -20.96 -44.59
N THR A 22 13.67 -21.89 -45.11
CA THR A 22 13.82 -23.35 -45.10
C THR A 22 13.80 -24.16 -43.79
N GLN A 23 12.64 -24.73 -43.53
CA GLN A 23 12.27 -26.16 -43.24
C GLN A 23 12.84 -26.93 -42.01
N PRO A 24 12.21 -28.08 -41.63
CA PRO A 24 11.81 -28.32 -40.26
C PRO A 24 12.52 -29.53 -39.63
N LEU A 25 12.63 -29.61 -38.31
CA LEU A 25 13.00 -30.83 -37.61
C LEU A 25 12.23 -31.09 -36.32
N GLN A 26 11.39 -32.10 -36.44
CA GLN A 26 11.07 -33.15 -35.47
C GLN A 26 10.56 -32.79 -34.09
N GLN A 27 9.29 -33.14 -33.94
CA GLN A 27 8.57 -33.41 -32.68
C GLN A 27 9.29 -34.51 -31.89
N VAL A 28 9.64 -34.21 -30.64
CA VAL A 28 9.87 -35.21 -29.61
C VAL A 28 8.74 -35.14 -28.62
N GLN A 29 7.83 -36.09 -28.74
CA GLN A 29 6.82 -36.38 -27.71
C GLN A 29 7.53 -36.92 -26.48
N ARG A 30 7.38 -36.26 -25.34
CA ARG A 30 7.65 -36.84 -24.01
C ARG A 30 6.30 -36.97 -23.28
N SER A 31 5.97 -38.21 -23.07
CA SER A 31 4.88 -38.75 -22.30
C SER A 31 4.84 -38.21 -20.86
N ARG A 32 3.68 -37.67 -20.50
CA ARG A 32 3.34 -37.31 -19.12
C ARG A 32 2.99 -38.58 -18.35
N GLY A 33 3.83 -38.95 -17.37
CA GLY A 33 3.45 -39.89 -16.33
C GLY A 33 2.58 -39.20 -15.28
N LEU A 34 1.34 -39.62 -15.17
CA LEU A 34 0.43 -39.27 -14.05
C LEU A 34 0.98 -39.94 -12.78
N VAL A 35 1.36 -39.15 -11.79
CA VAL A 35 1.53 -39.63 -10.42
C VAL A 35 0.23 -39.34 -9.66
N GLN A 36 -0.43 -40.43 -9.30
CA GLN A 36 -1.69 -40.45 -8.55
C GLN A 36 -1.36 -40.41 -7.04
N TYR A 37 -1.82 -39.37 -6.31
CA TYR A 37 -1.73 -39.32 -4.86
C TYR A 37 -3.07 -39.76 -4.25
N PRO A 38 -3.07 -40.54 -3.16
CA PRO A 38 -4.29 -41.03 -2.52
C PRO A 38 -4.99 -39.93 -1.72
N ALA A 39 -6.31 -39.89 -1.86
CA ALA A 39 -7.21 -39.03 -1.09
C ALA A 39 -7.18 -39.41 0.39
N THR A 40 -6.84 -38.51 1.26
CA THR A 40 -7.06 -38.60 2.71
C THR A 40 -8.35 -37.89 3.08
N GLU A 41 -9.20 -38.66 3.67
CA GLU A 41 -10.54 -38.37 4.18
C GLU A 41 -10.50 -37.30 5.30
N PHE A 42 -11.14 -36.15 5.09
CA PHE A 42 -11.35 -35.17 6.15
C PHE A 42 -12.59 -35.54 6.97
N LYS A 43 -12.38 -35.94 8.22
CA LYS A 43 -13.45 -36.08 9.23
C LYS A 43 -13.92 -34.70 9.71
N GLU A 44 -15.20 -34.48 9.49
CA GLU A 44 -15.96 -33.34 9.96
C GLU A 44 -16.08 -33.34 11.49
N LEU A 45 -15.52 -32.36 12.17
CA LEU A 45 -15.68 -32.14 13.61
C LEU A 45 -16.87 -31.20 13.84
N LYS A 46 -17.96 -31.79 14.31
CA LYS A 46 -19.18 -31.12 14.78
C LYS A 46 -18.90 -30.27 16.01
N ARG A 47 -19.31 -28.99 15.97
CA ARG A 47 -19.35 -28.10 17.13
C ARG A 47 -20.51 -28.48 18.07
N PRO A 48 -20.35 -28.42 19.40
CA PRO A 48 -21.44 -28.56 20.32
C PRO A 48 -22.28 -27.29 20.44
N VAL A 49 -23.58 -27.44 20.35
CA VAL A 49 -24.62 -26.46 20.62
C VAL A 49 -24.72 -26.29 22.14
N SER A 50 -24.60 -25.05 22.64
CA SER A 50 -24.86 -24.71 24.02
C SER A 50 -26.29 -24.24 24.18
N THR A 51 -26.99 -24.97 25.04
CA THR A 51 -28.37 -24.87 25.44
C THR A 51 -28.63 -23.59 26.26
N GLU A 52 -29.78 -22.97 25.98
CA GLU A 52 -30.41 -21.93 26.79
C GLU A 52 -30.66 -22.40 28.23
N ASN A 53 -30.51 -21.51 29.17
CA ASN A 53 -31.10 -21.63 30.49
C ASN A 53 -31.84 -20.35 30.88
N GLN A 54 -33.16 -20.45 30.86
CA GLN A 54 -34.10 -19.51 31.43
C GLN A 54 -33.95 -19.54 32.96
N ASN A 55 -33.93 -18.40 33.60
CA ASN A 55 -34.43 -18.31 34.95
C ASN A 55 -35.09 -16.95 35.26
N GLN A 56 -36.26 -17.13 35.87
CA GLN A 56 -37.31 -16.17 36.17
C GLN A 56 -36.98 -15.14 37.25
N GLY A 57 -37.48 -13.94 37.05
CA GLY A 57 -38.34 -13.25 37.99
C GLY A 57 -37.75 -12.67 39.28
N ARG A 58 -37.66 -11.34 39.34
CA ARG A 58 -38.18 -10.66 40.56
C ARG A 58 -38.54 -9.18 40.23
N VAL A 59 -39.82 -8.92 40.37
CA VAL A 59 -40.47 -7.61 40.34
C VAL A 59 -40.12 -6.86 41.63
N LEU A 60 -39.69 -5.60 41.52
CA LEU A 60 -39.88 -4.56 42.54
C LEU A 60 -40.12 -3.23 41.87
N ALA A 61 -41.24 -2.63 42.18
CA ALA A 61 -41.80 -1.40 41.68
C ALA A 61 -41.26 -0.15 42.42
N PRO A 62 -41.73 1.06 42.14
CA PRO A 62 -40.91 2.19 41.73
C PRO A 62 -40.75 3.27 42.83
N THR A 63 -39.65 3.95 42.87
CA THR A 63 -39.49 5.17 43.65
C THR A 63 -39.36 6.38 42.70
N THR A 64 -40.36 7.21 42.76
CA THR A 64 -40.50 8.53 42.13
C THR A 64 -39.53 9.53 42.75
N GLU A 65 -38.54 10.01 41.99
CA GLU A 65 -37.86 11.26 42.28
C GLU A 65 -38.13 12.27 41.17
N LYS A 66 -38.89 13.32 41.53
CA LYS A 66 -39.13 14.49 40.72
C LYS A 66 -37.87 15.33 40.65
N LYS A 67 -37.21 15.41 39.49
CA LYS A 67 -36.24 16.48 39.19
C LYS A 67 -36.95 17.62 38.48
N MET A 68 -37.02 18.75 39.19
CA MET A 68 -37.49 20.05 38.69
C MET A 68 -36.57 20.55 37.57
N PHE A 69 -37.16 20.90 36.44
CA PHE A 69 -36.50 21.63 35.36
C PHE A 69 -36.50 23.13 35.69
N PRO A 70 -35.41 23.88 35.47
CA PRO A 70 -35.43 25.33 35.59
C PRO A 70 -36.20 25.95 34.43
N GLN A 71 -37.05 26.92 34.77
CA GLN A 71 -37.87 27.66 33.83
C GLN A 71 -37.01 28.49 32.87
N TYR A 72 -37.28 28.37 31.58
CA TYR A 72 -36.74 29.25 30.55
C TYR A 72 -37.26 30.64 30.68
N THR A 73 -36.42 31.62 30.93
CA THR A 73 -36.71 33.04 30.84
C THR A 73 -36.93 33.43 29.37
N LYS A 74 -38.08 34.05 29.11
CA LYS A 74 -38.46 34.55 27.78
C LYS A 74 -37.50 35.67 27.34
N ILE A 75 -36.86 35.48 26.20
CA ILE A 75 -36.04 36.49 25.52
C ILE A 75 -37.01 37.47 24.83
N PRO A 76 -36.86 38.80 25.01
CA PRO A 76 -37.73 39.80 24.34
C PRO A 76 -37.39 39.86 22.83
N PRO A 77 -38.37 40.24 21.98
CA PRO A 77 -38.20 40.30 20.54
C PRO A 77 -37.28 41.45 20.12
N LEU A 78 -36.22 41.12 19.35
CA LEU A 78 -35.34 42.10 18.73
C LEU A 78 -36.06 42.82 17.60
N LYS A 79 -36.10 44.16 17.71
CA LYS A 79 -36.61 45.09 16.69
C LYS A 79 -35.82 44.93 15.38
N LYS A 80 -36.56 44.75 14.29
CA LYS A 80 -36.03 44.86 12.92
C LYS A 80 -35.57 46.30 12.68
N GLN A 81 -34.28 46.46 12.37
CA GLN A 81 -33.77 47.68 11.80
C GLN A 81 -32.83 47.35 10.64
N GLY A 82 -33.25 47.76 9.47
CA GLY A 82 -32.43 48.33 8.41
C GLY A 82 -31.45 47.48 7.62
N ASN A 83 -31.75 47.33 6.34
CA ASN A 83 -30.89 47.03 5.22
C ASN A 83 -29.41 47.25 5.46
N GLY A 84 -28.66 46.13 5.53
CA GLY A 84 -27.26 46.03 5.26
C GLY A 84 -27.07 44.75 4.51
N GLU A 85 -26.67 44.80 3.25
CA GLU A 85 -26.22 43.67 2.46
C GLU A 85 -25.02 43.03 3.14
N THR A 86 -25.26 42.14 4.08
CA THR A 86 -24.25 41.17 4.47
C THR A 86 -24.12 40.19 3.32
N LYS A 87 -23.08 40.40 2.50
CA LYS A 87 -22.52 39.34 1.65
C LYS A 87 -22.26 38.15 2.56
N ARG A 88 -23.23 37.22 2.60
CA ARG A 88 -22.99 35.88 3.09
C ARG A 88 -21.86 35.32 2.21
N LEU A 89 -20.65 35.31 2.74
CA LEU A 89 -19.62 34.40 2.28
C LEU A 89 -20.18 32.99 2.51
N SER A 90 -20.99 32.54 1.55
CA SER A 90 -21.28 31.13 1.44
C SER A 90 -19.91 30.49 1.21
N PHE A 91 -19.36 29.85 2.22
CA PHE A 91 -18.41 28.76 2.02
C PHE A 91 -19.18 27.72 1.22
N VAL A 92 -19.16 27.86 -0.10
CA VAL A 92 -19.51 26.81 -1.02
C VAL A 92 -18.45 25.76 -0.77
N SER A 93 -18.76 24.75 0.04
CA SER A 93 -18.10 23.47 -0.03
C SER A 93 -18.21 23.09 -1.50
N LYS A 94 -17.07 23.11 -2.18
CA LYS A 94 -17.03 22.81 -3.60
C LYS A 94 -17.30 21.32 -3.70
N ASP A 95 -18.59 20.98 -3.89
CA ASP A 95 -19.00 19.60 -4.02
C ASP A 95 -18.23 19.02 -5.21
N ILE A 96 -17.53 17.89 -4.96
CA ILE A 96 -16.82 17.18 -6.02
C ILE A 96 -17.81 16.66 -7.05
N SER A 97 -17.44 16.79 -8.32
CA SER A 97 -18.27 16.35 -9.43
C SER A 97 -17.87 14.95 -9.87
N GLU A 98 -18.73 13.98 -9.61
CA GLU A 98 -18.52 12.61 -10.09
C GLU A 98 -18.39 12.54 -11.62
N ALA A 99 -19.14 13.37 -12.34
CA ALA A 99 -19.04 13.44 -13.80
C ALA A 99 -17.64 13.86 -14.28
N LYS A 100 -16.97 14.78 -13.55
CA LYS A 100 -15.58 15.14 -13.87
C LYS A 100 -14.60 14.04 -13.53
N ILE A 101 -14.81 13.32 -12.43
CA ILE A 101 -13.98 12.17 -12.09
C ILE A 101 -14.09 11.09 -13.16
N LEU A 102 -15.30 10.79 -13.63
CA LEU A 102 -15.51 9.84 -14.72
C LEU A 102 -14.86 10.32 -16.02
N GLN A 103 -14.96 11.61 -16.34
CA GLN A 103 -14.28 12.17 -17.50
C GLN A 103 -12.75 12.04 -17.39
N LEU A 104 -12.20 12.26 -16.19
CA LEU A 104 -10.78 12.09 -15.92
C LEU A 104 -10.36 10.61 -16.08
N TYR A 105 -11.17 9.67 -15.56
CA TYR A 105 -10.94 8.25 -15.77
C TYR A 105 -10.92 7.86 -17.26
N GLU A 106 -11.91 8.33 -18.04
CA GLU A 106 -11.99 8.06 -19.48
C GLU A 106 -10.78 8.62 -20.28
N GLN A 107 -10.10 9.64 -19.75
CA GLN A 107 -8.90 10.22 -20.36
C GLN A 107 -7.70 9.26 -20.31
N TYR A 108 -7.59 8.47 -19.24
CA TYR A 108 -6.43 7.61 -18.99
C TYR A 108 -6.71 6.12 -19.19
N LYS A 109 -7.98 5.72 -19.30
CA LYS A 109 -8.29 4.30 -19.45
C LYS A 109 -7.81 3.75 -20.80
N ASP A 110 -7.43 2.49 -20.80
CA ASP A 110 -7.16 1.75 -22.02
C ASP A 110 -8.42 1.65 -22.89
N PRO A 111 -8.32 1.82 -24.21
CA PRO A 111 -9.50 1.78 -25.09
C PRO A 111 -10.14 0.39 -25.22
N VAL A 112 -9.42 -0.69 -24.89
CA VAL A 112 -9.87 -2.08 -25.01
C VAL A 112 -10.25 -2.64 -23.64
N GLU A 113 -9.38 -2.43 -22.67
CA GLU A 113 -9.58 -2.84 -21.29
C GLU A 113 -10.35 -1.74 -20.53
N GLU A 114 -11.26 -2.12 -19.66
CA GLU A 114 -11.95 -1.15 -18.79
C GLU A 114 -11.07 -0.81 -17.55
N LEU A 115 -9.78 -0.55 -17.77
CA LEU A 115 -8.75 -0.30 -16.77
C LEU A 115 -7.85 0.87 -17.21
N ILE A 116 -7.27 1.58 -16.25
CA ILE A 116 -6.10 2.43 -16.52
C ILE A 116 -4.88 1.51 -16.39
N LEU A 117 -4.18 1.26 -17.48
CA LEU A 117 -2.97 0.44 -17.54
C LEU A 117 -1.70 1.30 -17.43
N ALA A 118 -0.53 0.68 -17.53
CA ALA A 118 0.76 1.33 -17.35
C ALA A 118 0.91 2.64 -18.17
N GLU A 119 0.54 2.61 -19.45
CA GLU A 119 0.58 3.79 -20.32
C GLU A 119 -0.34 4.92 -19.84
N GLY A 120 -1.56 4.55 -19.40
CA GLY A 120 -2.51 5.52 -18.82
C GLY A 120 -2.02 6.10 -17.48
N ILE A 121 -1.33 5.28 -16.67
CA ILE A 121 -0.70 5.74 -15.42
C ILE A 121 0.45 6.70 -15.72
N GLU A 122 1.27 6.41 -16.73
CA GLU A 122 2.35 7.30 -17.16
C GLU A 122 1.80 8.67 -17.58
N HIS A 123 0.75 8.71 -18.43
CA HIS A 123 0.08 9.95 -18.81
C HIS A 123 -0.53 10.68 -17.58
N PHE A 124 -1.12 9.94 -16.67
CA PHE A 124 -1.66 10.51 -15.42
C PHE A 124 -0.57 11.16 -14.56
N CYS A 125 0.58 10.49 -14.40
CA CYS A 125 1.75 11.03 -13.70
C CYS A 125 2.32 12.25 -14.42
N GLN A 126 2.38 12.23 -15.74
CA GLN A 126 2.83 13.37 -16.55
C GLN A 126 1.94 14.60 -16.33
N ASP A 127 0.62 14.44 -16.36
CA ASP A 127 -0.33 15.53 -16.08
C ASP A 127 -0.25 16.03 -14.63
N LEU A 128 0.10 15.14 -13.69
CA LEU A 128 0.40 15.49 -12.30
C LEU A 128 1.77 16.17 -12.13
N GLU A 129 2.62 16.23 -13.17
CA GLU A 129 3.99 16.73 -13.14
C GLU A 129 4.87 15.97 -12.12
N VAL A 130 4.72 14.66 -12.04
CA VAL A 130 5.51 13.73 -11.22
C VAL A 130 5.97 12.55 -12.07
N LYS A 131 7.03 11.86 -11.61
CA LYS A 131 7.46 10.61 -12.24
C LYS A 131 6.75 9.43 -11.59
N PRO A 132 6.49 8.33 -12.33
CA PRO A 132 5.83 7.13 -11.79
C PRO A 132 6.53 6.52 -10.58
N GLU A 133 7.86 6.66 -10.48
CA GLU A 133 8.70 6.16 -9.40
C GLU A 133 8.78 7.08 -8.17
N GLU A 134 8.10 8.22 -8.16
CA GLU A 134 8.10 9.12 -7.00
C GLU A 134 7.20 8.62 -5.87
N PHE A 135 7.61 8.87 -4.63
CA PHE A 135 6.89 8.45 -3.44
C PHE A 135 5.43 8.91 -3.40
N ILE A 136 5.15 10.12 -3.93
CA ILE A 136 3.79 10.66 -4.01
C ILE A 136 2.85 9.79 -4.86
N VAL A 137 3.36 9.10 -5.88
CA VAL A 137 2.56 8.19 -6.72
C VAL A 137 2.15 6.95 -5.92
N LEU A 138 3.06 6.43 -5.08
CA LEU A 138 2.75 5.34 -4.15
C LEU A 138 1.67 5.78 -3.13
N LEU A 139 1.74 7.02 -2.62
CA LEU A 139 0.73 7.59 -1.72
C LEU A 139 -0.64 7.72 -2.39
N ILE A 140 -0.68 8.12 -3.66
CA ILE A 140 -1.93 8.17 -4.45
C ILE A 140 -2.52 6.77 -4.60
N ALA A 141 -1.71 5.79 -5.02
CA ALA A 141 -2.15 4.41 -5.18
C ALA A 141 -2.68 3.81 -3.87
N TRP A 142 -2.01 4.07 -2.75
CA TRP A 142 -2.44 3.65 -1.43
C TRP A 142 -3.80 4.27 -1.02
N ASN A 143 -3.99 5.58 -1.26
CA ASN A 143 -5.24 6.27 -1.00
C ASN A 143 -6.38 5.81 -1.92
N PHE A 144 -6.05 5.43 -3.14
CA PHE A 144 -7.00 4.83 -4.09
C PHE A 144 -7.31 3.37 -3.74
N LYS A 145 -6.59 2.79 -2.77
CA LYS A 145 -6.69 1.37 -2.37
C LYS A 145 -6.43 0.42 -3.54
N ALA A 146 -5.49 0.80 -4.39
CA ALA A 146 -5.10 -0.03 -5.52
C ALA A 146 -4.63 -1.41 -5.06
N GLU A 147 -5.08 -2.45 -5.73
CA GLU A 147 -4.74 -3.84 -5.37
C GLU A 147 -3.53 -4.35 -6.11
N THR A 148 -3.27 -3.82 -7.30
CA THR A 148 -2.20 -4.31 -8.17
C THR A 148 -1.42 -3.14 -8.76
N MET A 149 -0.10 -3.29 -8.82
CA MET A 149 0.79 -2.31 -9.41
C MET A 149 0.53 -2.14 -10.92
N CYS A 150 0.83 -0.94 -11.43
CA CYS A 150 0.70 -0.56 -12.86
C CYS A 150 -0.72 -0.65 -13.43
N LYS A 151 -1.75 -0.69 -12.60
CA LYS A 151 -3.14 -0.59 -13.08
C LYS A 151 -4.07 0.03 -12.03
N PHE A 152 -5.12 0.72 -12.50
CA PHE A 152 -6.26 1.10 -11.68
C PHE A 152 -7.55 0.60 -12.33
N THR A 153 -8.40 -0.02 -11.54
CA THR A 153 -9.79 -0.26 -11.90
C THR A 153 -10.57 1.05 -11.84
N LYS A 154 -11.72 1.07 -12.52
CA LYS A 154 -12.63 2.22 -12.45
C LYS A 154 -13.06 2.55 -11.03
N ASP A 155 -13.34 1.52 -10.24
CA ASP A 155 -13.80 1.69 -8.86
C ASP A 155 -12.69 2.24 -7.96
N GLU A 156 -11.47 1.76 -8.08
CA GLU A 156 -10.31 2.28 -7.34
C GLU A 156 -10.08 3.75 -7.64
N PHE A 157 -10.05 4.11 -8.92
CA PHE A 157 -9.82 5.50 -9.34
C PHE A 157 -10.95 6.44 -8.90
N VAL A 158 -12.21 6.07 -9.19
CA VAL A 158 -13.38 6.89 -8.86
C VAL A 158 -13.56 7.04 -7.35
N ASN A 159 -13.48 5.93 -6.60
CA ASN A 159 -13.62 5.96 -5.15
C ASN A 159 -12.43 6.67 -4.49
N GLY A 160 -11.22 6.48 -5.01
CA GLY A 160 -10.03 7.19 -4.56
C GLY A 160 -10.17 8.70 -4.69
N CYS A 161 -10.59 9.17 -5.86
CA CYS A 161 -10.87 10.60 -6.08
C CYS A 161 -11.96 11.13 -5.15
N LYS A 162 -13.04 10.37 -4.95
CA LYS A 162 -14.12 10.73 -4.00
C LYS A 162 -13.61 10.82 -2.56
N ASN A 163 -12.81 9.86 -2.12
CA ASN A 163 -12.25 9.82 -0.77
C ASN A 163 -11.32 11.01 -0.51
N LEU A 164 -10.48 11.35 -1.48
CA LEU A 164 -9.59 12.51 -1.42
C LEU A 164 -10.32 13.84 -1.66
N LYS A 165 -11.60 13.79 -2.05
CA LYS A 165 -12.42 14.98 -2.40
C LYS A 165 -11.81 15.79 -3.53
N VAL A 166 -11.38 15.11 -4.59
CA VAL A 166 -10.75 15.68 -5.79
C VAL A 166 -11.53 15.30 -7.05
N ASP A 167 -11.56 16.17 -8.06
CA ASP A 167 -12.27 15.96 -9.33
C ASP A 167 -11.49 16.48 -10.54
N SER A 168 -10.20 16.75 -10.39
CA SER A 168 -9.33 17.30 -11.44
C SER A 168 -7.86 17.12 -11.07
N ILE A 169 -6.97 17.10 -12.05
CA ILE A 169 -5.51 17.04 -11.87
C ILE A 169 -5.03 18.12 -10.89
N LYS A 170 -5.49 19.36 -11.07
CA LYS A 170 -5.13 20.46 -10.17
C LYS A 170 -5.54 20.20 -8.72
N SER A 171 -6.73 19.61 -8.49
CA SER A 171 -7.18 19.30 -7.12
C SER A 171 -6.42 18.12 -6.53
N ILE A 172 -6.02 17.12 -7.33
CA ILE A 172 -5.16 16.01 -6.89
C ILE A 172 -3.80 16.57 -6.46
N ARG A 173 -3.14 17.37 -7.28
CA ARG A 173 -1.85 18.00 -6.93
C ARG A 173 -1.92 18.83 -5.66
N SER A 174 -3.03 19.54 -5.44
CA SER A 174 -3.20 20.33 -4.21
C SER A 174 -3.26 19.48 -2.93
N LYS A 175 -3.44 18.16 -3.06
CA LYS A 175 -3.44 17.22 -1.95
C LYS A 175 -2.05 16.66 -1.59
N PHE A 176 -1.05 16.84 -2.43
CA PHE A 176 0.28 16.28 -2.20
C PHE A 176 0.85 16.62 -0.82
N PRO A 177 0.86 17.89 -0.37
CA PRO A 177 1.38 18.20 0.96
C PRO A 177 0.60 17.55 2.10
N GLU A 178 -0.71 17.33 1.93
CA GLU A 178 -1.55 16.64 2.92
C GLU A 178 -1.21 15.15 2.99
N LEU A 179 -1.03 14.50 1.82
CA LEU A 179 -0.66 13.09 1.72
C LEU A 179 0.73 12.83 2.30
N GLU A 180 1.70 13.69 2.00
CA GLU A 180 3.05 13.59 2.56
C GLU A 180 3.05 13.83 4.08
N ALA A 181 2.30 14.83 4.56
CA ALA A 181 2.19 15.10 5.99
C ALA A 181 1.53 13.94 6.77
N GLU A 182 0.64 13.19 6.14
CA GLU A 182 0.03 12.00 6.76
C GLU A 182 1.08 10.95 7.12
N MET A 183 2.18 10.87 6.38
CA MET A 183 3.26 9.92 6.63
C MET A 183 4.08 10.23 7.90
N GLN A 184 3.93 11.42 8.48
CA GLN A 184 4.48 11.73 9.80
C GLN A 184 3.73 11.00 10.92
N ASN A 185 2.53 10.50 10.64
CA ASN A 185 1.79 9.65 11.56
C ASN A 185 2.32 8.21 11.47
N LYS A 186 2.91 7.72 12.56
CA LYS A 186 3.49 6.35 12.62
C LYS A 186 2.51 5.24 12.23
N GLN A 187 1.22 5.38 12.55
CA GLN A 187 0.21 4.37 12.22
C GLN A 187 -0.10 4.35 10.72
N SER A 188 -0.25 5.53 10.10
CA SER A 188 -0.46 5.67 8.66
C SER A 188 0.76 5.14 7.89
N PHE A 189 1.97 5.52 8.31
CA PHE A 189 3.21 5.04 7.72
C PHE A 189 3.33 3.51 7.81
N LYS A 190 3.11 2.93 9.00
CA LYS A 190 3.15 1.46 9.20
C LYS A 190 2.11 0.74 8.34
N HIS A 191 0.95 1.35 8.13
CA HIS A 191 -0.09 0.79 7.26
C HIS A 191 0.34 0.85 5.79
N LEU A 192 0.85 1.99 5.30
CA LEU A 192 1.42 2.14 3.97
C LEU A 192 2.54 1.11 3.74
N TYR A 193 3.52 1.04 4.64
CA TYR A 193 4.66 0.14 4.56
C TYR A 193 4.24 -1.33 4.35
N LYS A 194 3.31 -1.83 5.17
CA LYS A 194 2.80 -3.20 5.05
C LYS A 194 1.95 -3.43 3.80
N TRP A 195 1.21 -2.41 3.38
CA TRP A 195 0.40 -2.47 2.16
C TRP A 195 1.30 -2.53 0.93
N THR A 196 2.40 -1.78 0.89
CA THR A 196 3.35 -1.73 -0.24
C THR A 196 3.84 -3.11 -0.64
N TYR A 197 4.15 -3.98 0.32
CA TYR A 197 4.56 -5.35 0.02
C TYR A 197 3.54 -6.11 -0.83
N LYS A 198 2.26 -6.06 -0.44
CA LYS A 198 1.19 -6.77 -1.16
C LYS A 198 0.90 -6.14 -2.51
N PHE A 199 0.94 -4.82 -2.57
CA PHE A 199 0.69 -4.06 -3.79
C PHE A 199 1.73 -4.35 -4.88
N CYS A 200 2.99 -4.55 -4.49
CA CYS A 200 4.09 -4.81 -5.42
C CYS A 200 4.36 -6.31 -5.64
N LEU A 201 3.64 -7.19 -4.93
CA LEU A 201 3.74 -8.63 -5.14
C LEU A 201 2.93 -9.04 -6.38
N ASP A 202 3.59 -9.67 -7.35
CA ASP A 202 2.90 -10.21 -8.52
C ASP A 202 2.12 -11.47 -8.16
N ASN A 203 0.85 -11.27 -7.79
CA ASN A 203 -0.05 -12.37 -7.43
C ASN A 203 -0.44 -13.22 -8.64
N ASP A 204 -0.44 -12.64 -9.84
CA ASP A 204 -0.86 -13.34 -11.08
C ASP A 204 0.19 -14.39 -11.48
N SER A 205 1.48 -14.14 -11.22
CA SER A 205 2.57 -15.12 -11.41
C SER A 205 2.70 -16.14 -10.26
N GLY A 206 1.91 -16.00 -9.19
CA GLY A 206 1.98 -16.86 -8.00
C GLY A 206 3.23 -16.61 -7.15
N GLN A 207 3.84 -15.44 -7.23
CA GLN A 207 4.95 -15.04 -6.38
C GLN A 207 4.56 -15.06 -4.90
N ARG A 208 5.46 -15.58 -4.06
CA ARG A 208 5.29 -15.61 -2.60
C ARG A 208 6.24 -14.67 -1.87
N THR A 209 7.27 -14.20 -2.58
CA THR A 209 8.30 -13.29 -2.05
C THR A 209 8.56 -12.19 -3.07
N LEU A 210 8.91 -10.99 -2.61
CA LEU A 210 9.39 -9.94 -3.50
C LEU A 210 10.80 -10.29 -3.99
N PRO A 211 11.13 -10.16 -5.28
CA PRO A 211 12.51 -10.19 -5.75
C PRO A 211 13.36 -9.18 -4.98
N VAL A 212 14.64 -9.52 -4.73
CA VAL A 212 15.52 -8.68 -3.89
C VAL A 212 15.71 -7.29 -4.47
N ASP A 213 15.92 -7.18 -5.77
CA ASP A 213 16.06 -5.90 -6.48
C ASP A 213 14.82 -5.00 -6.35
N VAL A 214 13.63 -5.61 -6.44
CA VAL A 214 12.36 -4.91 -6.23
C VAL A 214 12.25 -4.46 -4.77
N ALA A 215 12.54 -5.33 -3.80
CA ALA A 215 12.46 -4.99 -2.38
C ALA A 215 13.42 -3.85 -2.01
N ILE A 216 14.66 -3.87 -2.53
CA ILE A 216 15.65 -2.79 -2.36
C ILE A 216 15.09 -1.47 -2.88
N SER A 217 14.53 -1.47 -4.09
CA SER A 217 13.94 -0.27 -4.69
C SER A 217 12.76 0.26 -3.88
N LEU A 218 11.93 -0.63 -3.34
CA LEU A 218 10.79 -0.27 -2.51
C LEU A 218 11.20 0.28 -1.14
N TRP A 219 12.25 -0.26 -0.50
CA TRP A 219 12.77 0.31 0.74
C TRP A 219 13.32 1.71 0.51
N LYS A 220 14.08 1.94 -0.56
CA LYS A 220 14.54 3.27 -0.95
C LYS A 220 13.38 4.23 -1.16
N LEU A 221 12.30 3.77 -1.79
CA LEU A 221 11.10 4.57 -2.05
C LEU A 221 10.32 4.91 -0.77
N VAL A 222 9.98 3.90 0.04
CA VAL A 222 9.11 4.12 1.20
C VAL A 222 9.77 4.93 2.32
N PHE A 223 11.09 4.88 2.42
CA PHE A 223 11.85 5.66 3.39
C PHE A 223 12.34 7.01 2.86
N THR A 224 11.92 7.42 1.65
CA THR A 224 12.28 8.74 1.10
C THR A 224 11.99 9.86 2.10
N GLY A 225 13.02 10.59 2.49
CA GLY A 225 12.92 11.71 3.45
C GLY A 225 12.80 11.34 4.93
N SER A 226 12.86 10.04 5.28
CA SER A 226 12.89 9.54 6.65
C SER A 226 13.64 8.20 6.72
N GLU A 227 14.87 8.21 6.28
CA GLU A 227 15.70 7.03 6.15
C GLU A 227 16.23 6.57 7.52
N PRO A 228 15.96 5.31 7.94
CA PRO A 228 16.60 4.75 9.12
C PRO A 228 18.12 4.64 8.93
N THR A 229 18.90 4.85 9.98
CA THR A 229 20.36 4.80 9.94
C THR A 229 20.91 3.48 9.39
N LEU A 230 20.26 2.36 9.74
CA LEU A 230 20.65 1.01 9.28
C LEU A 230 20.18 0.68 7.84
N LEU A 231 19.44 1.56 7.17
CA LEU A 231 18.88 1.24 5.85
C LEU A 231 19.99 0.99 4.82
N GLU A 232 20.99 1.86 4.73
CA GLU A 232 22.07 1.74 3.73
C GLU A 232 22.85 0.44 3.92
N ASP A 233 23.25 0.13 5.14
CA ASP A 233 23.97 -1.13 5.46
C ASP A 233 23.11 -2.37 5.14
N TRP A 234 21.80 -2.31 5.44
CA TRP A 234 20.85 -3.38 5.08
C TRP A 234 20.77 -3.60 3.57
N LEU A 235 20.64 -2.53 2.79
CA LEU A 235 20.56 -2.63 1.33
C LEU A 235 21.87 -3.14 0.73
N GLU A 236 23.01 -2.67 1.24
CA GLU A 236 24.34 -3.14 0.85
C GLU A 236 24.50 -4.65 1.15
N PHE A 237 24.06 -5.10 2.33
CA PHE A 237 24.04 -6.51 2.70
C PHE A 237 23.26 -7.35 1.70
N LEU A 238 22.05 -6.93 1.34
CA LEU A 238 21.20 -7.64 0.38
C LEU A 238 21.83 -7.69 -1.02
N GLU A 239 22.44 -6.60 -1.49
CA GLU A 239 23.09 -6.51 -2.80
C GLU A 239 24.32 -7.44 -2.90
N LYS A 240 25.07 -7.60 -1.81
CA LYS A 240 26.27 -8.44 -1.76
C LYS A 240 26.01 -9.93 -1.56
N HIS A 241 24.79 -10.32 -1.23
CA HIS A 241 24.43 -11.71 -0.93
C HIS A 241 23.63 -12.37 -2.06
N PRO A 242 24.27 -12.92 -3.10
CA PRO A 242 23.60 -13.44 -4.30
C PRO A 242 22.76 -14.70 -4.03
N THR A 243 22.86 -15.29 -2.85
CA THR A 243 22.04 -16.43 -2.43
C THR A 243 20.61 -16.03 -2.05
N ILE A 244 20.41 -14.78 -1.65
CA ILE A 244 19.10 -14.23 -1.32
C ILE A 244 18.38 -13.92 -2.63
N LYS A 245 17.31 -14.65 -2.94
CA LYS A 245 16.56 -14.49 -4.19
C LYS A 245 15.26 -13.70 -4.04
N GLY A 246 14.78 -13.58 -2.84
CA GLY A 246 13.54 -12.87 -2.56
C GLY A 246 13.33 -12.62 -1.08
N ILE A 247 12.59 -11.57 -0.79
CA ILE A 247 12.27 -11.12 0.55
C ILE A 247 10.87 -11.63 0.94
N PRO A 248 10.76 -12.49 1.97
CA PRO A 248 9.48 -12.91 2.51
C PRO A 248 8.73 -11.75 3.18
N LYS A 249 7.40 -11.89 3.24
CA LYS A 249 6.55 -10.88 3.89
C LYS A 249 6.92 -10.66 5.36
N ASP A 250 7.30 -11.71 6.05
CA ASP A 250 7.70 -11.64 7.45
C ASP A 250 8.94 -10.78 7.63
N THR A 251 9.98 -11.00 6.84
CA THR A 251 11.19 -10.17 6.83
C THR A 251 10.88 -8.71 6.50
N TRP A 252 10.02 -8.47 5.49
CA TRP A 252 9.59 -7.11 5.16
C TRP A 252 8.89 -6.44 6.34
N ASP A 253 7.87 -7.08 6.92
CA ASP A 253 7.09 -6.52 8.02
C ASP A 253 7.94 -6.29 9.28
N MET A 254 8.90 -7.19 9.56
CA MET A 254 9.75 -7.13 10.74
C MET A 254 10.91 -6.15 10.60
N PHE A 255 11.38 -5.85 9.40
CA PHE A 255 12.43 -4.85 9.20
C PHE A 255 12.04 -3.47 9.76
N LEU A 256 10.79 -3.03 9.60
CA LEU A 256 10.33 -1.79 10.19
C LEU A 256 10.40 -1.82 11.73
N ASN A 257 9.98 -2.94 12.34
CA ASN A 257 10.08 -3.09 13.79
C ASN A 257 11.54 -3.15 14.24
N PHE A 258 12.40 -3.83 13.47
CA PHE A 258 13.82 -3.95 13.72
C PHE A 258 14.50 -2.58 13.80
N VAL A 259 14.34 -1.74 12.79
CA VAL A 259 14.95 -0.38 12.79
C VAL A 259 14.37 0.54 13.86
N GLU A 260 13.10 0.34 14.28
CA GLU A 260 12.50 1.10 15.37
C GLU A 260 13.01 0.64 16.75
N GLN A 261 13.37 -0.62 16.92
CA GLN A 261 13.68 -1.25 18.21
C GLN A 261 15.17 -1.34 18.47
N VAL A 262 15.95 -1.72 17.45
CA VAL A 262 17.39 -1.99 17.60
C VAL A 262 18.22 -0.71 17.60
N GLY A 263 17.69 0.39 17.03
CA GLY A 263 18.40 1.66 16.99
C GLY A 263 19.52 1.70 15.94
N ASP A 264 20.45 2.67 16.11
CA ASP A 264 21.36 3.07 15.05
C ASP A 264 22.63 2.22 14.92
N ASP A 265 22.99 1.45 15.95
CA ASP A 265 24.31 0.80 16.06
C ASP A 265 24.26 -0.70 16.34
N LEU A 266 23.09 -1.30 16.30
CA LEU A 266 22.82 -2.70 16.64
C LEU A 266 23.10 -3.08 18.11
N SER A 267 23.42 -2.12 18.99
CA SER A 267 23.82 -2.39 20.37
C SER A 267 22.70 -2.94 21.25
N THR A 268 21.45 -2.68 20.86
CA THR A 268 20.24 -3.16 21.56
C THR A 268 19.63 -4.39 20.92
N TYR A 269 20.30 -4.98 19.93
CA TYR A 269 19.85 -6.23 19.32
C TYR A 269 19.89 -7.37 20.36
N ASP A 270 18.77 -8.08 20.46
CA ASP A 270 18.62 -9.25 21.34
C ASP A 270 18.41 -10.51 20.46
N ASP A 271 19.37 -11.41 20.46
CA ASP A 271 19.36 -12.68 19.73
C ASP A 271 18.37 -13.72 20.30
N THR A 272 17.79 -13.44 21.47
CA THR A 272 16.74 -14.26 22.08
C THR A 272 15.34 -13.92 21.58
N GLU A 273 15.17 -12.79 20.89
CA GLU A 273 13.92 -12.44 20.22
C GLU A 273 13.74 -13.23 18.92
N ALA A 274 12.49 -13.46 18.53
CA ALA A 274 12.16 -14.24 17.33
C ALA A 274 12.24 -13.36 16.07
N TRP A 275 13.43 -12.97 15.66
CA TRP A 275 13.66 -12.28 14.40
C TRP A 275 13.63 -13.25 13.21
N PRO A 276 13.24 -12.80 11.99
CA PRO A 276 13.50 -13.55 10.75
C PRO A 276 15.01 -13.78 10.56
N SER A 277 15.39 -15.01 10.18
CA SER A 277 16.81 -15.40 10.06
C SER A 277 17.65 -14.46 9.18
N LEU A 278 17.04 -13.81 8.19
CA LEU A 278 17.74 -12.85 7.34
C LEU A 278 18.16 -11.58 8.09
N LEU A 279 17.45 -11.20 9.16
CA LEU A 279 17.85 -10.09 10.04
C LEU A 279 18.97 -10.54 10.99
N ASP A 280 18.94 -11.79 11.48
CA ASP A 280 20.03 -12.36 12.27
C ASP A 280 21.32 -12.42 11.43
N ASP A 281 21.24 -12.91 10.19
CA ASP A 281 22.36 -12.95 9.24
C ASP A 281 22.93 -11.54 8.97
N PHE A 282 22.08 -10.53 8.86
CA PHE A 282 22.51 -9.13 8.71
C PHE A 282 23.30 -8.64 9.93
N VAL A 283 22.80 -8.89 11.13
CA VAL A 283 23.48 -8.48 12.37
C VAL A 283 24.83 -9.16 12.51
N GLU A 284 24.92 -10.46 12.21
CA GLU A 284 26.17 -11.20 12.20
C GLU A 284 27.17 -10.60 11.20
N HIS A 285 26.71 -10.32 9.97
CA HIS A 285 27.51 -9.67 8.94
C HIS A 285 28.10 -8.32 9.39
N GLU A 286 27.28 -7.45 9.98
CA GLU A 286 27.75 -6.13 10.45
C GLU A 286 28.70 -6.23 11.64
N ASN A 287 28.50 -7.18 12.53
CA ASN A 287 29.41 -7.43 13.64
C ASN A 287 30.75 -7.94 13.14
N ASP A 288 30.78 -8.82 12.16
CA ASP A 288 32.02 -9.31 11.54
C ASP A 288 32.77 -8.20 10.80
N LYS A 289 32.06 -7.32 10.07
CA LYS A 289 32.63 -6.14 9.40
C LYS A 289 33.30 -5.20 10.41
N LYS A 290 32.66 -4.94 11.56
CA LYS A 290 33.24 -4.14 12.66
C LYS A 290 34.50 -4.78 13.25
N ASN A 291 34.46 -6.08 13.53
CA ASN A 291 35.57 -6.84 14.09
C ASN A 291 36.79 -6.93 13.15
N GLN A 292 36.59 -6.96 11.85
CA GLN A 292 37.67 -6.94 10.86
C GLN A 292 38.34 -5.59 10.79
N ASN A 293 37.60 -4.49 10.88
CA ASN A 293 38.13 -3.14 10.86
C ASN A 293 39.00 -2.82 12.09
N VAL A 294 38.67 -3.37 13.27
CA VAL A 294 39.47 -3.22 14.50
C VAL A 294 40.84 -3.93 14.44
N LYS A 295 40.97 -4.97 13.57
CA LYS A 295 42.25 -5.74 13.43
C LYS A 295 43.22 -5.11 12.42
N THR A 296 42.82 -4.10 11.68
CA THR A 296 43.63 -3.45 10.63
C THR A 296 44.21 -2.10 11.05
N ASP A 297 43.86 -1.57 12.23
CA ASP A 297 44.42 -0.40 12.87
C ASP A 297 45.46 -0.79 13.95
#